data_49072ea9da3b318fba5a13b166b22cee
#
_entry.id   49072ea9da3b318fba5a13b166b22cee
#
_cell.length_a   1.000
_cell.length_b   1.000
_cell.length_c   1.000
_cell.angle_alpha   90.00
_cell.angle_beta   90.00
_cell.angle_gamma   90.00
#
_symmetry.space_group_name_H-M   'P 1'
#
loop_
_entity.id
_entity.type
_entity.pdbx_description
1 polymer ?
#
loop_
_entity_poly.entity_id
_entity_poly.type
_entity_poly.pdbx_seq_one_letter_code
_entity_poly.pdbx_strand_id
1 'polypeptide(L)'
;MHRDFRKKARIVLIDDNYEHLMGVKELLNLEGCYDVVQTSTSVNTGVNMVKKYQPDIVLVDMNMPDKNGLQAIHEIQRLGVNTKVLALSAYDDADLIFRAMKVGARGYVLKTMASAQLICAIEEVLSGKIYLPSALSLRFFEYFQKSVKEEETTNEELLSSLTQREEEVLDLLTQGYGYNEVSSKLYISNTTVKTHVNNIFQKLQVKDRTQAVLYAIRHGFDKKRKAKFVSI
;
A
#
# COMPACT_ATOMS: atom_id res chain seq x y z
N MET A 1 -32.04 3.43 4.31
CA MET A 1 -31.78 3.80 2.91
C MET A 1 -32.14 2.60 2.06
N HIS A 2 -33.28 2.63 1.35
CA HIS A 2 -33.77 1.49 0.57
C HIS A 2 -32.82 1.26 -0.61
N ARG A 3 -32.16 0.07 -0.65
CA ARG A 3 -31.49 -0.40 -1.87
C ARG A 3 -32.54 -0.62 -2.96
N ASP A 4 -32.27 -0.07 -4.13
CA ASP A 4 -33.04 -0.36 -5.34
C ASP A 4 -32.82 -1.85 -5.68
N PHE A 5 -33.85 -2.68 -5.43
CA PHE A 5 -33.83 -4.14 -5.57
C PHE A 5 -33.63 -4.67 -7.01
N ARG A 6 -33.27 -3.80 -7.97
CA ARG A 6 -33.20 -4.16 -9.40
C ARG A 6 -31.83 -4.63 -9.89
N LYS A 7 -30.72 -4.40 -9.16
CA LYS A 7 -29.40 -4.80 -9.63
C LYS A 7 -28.62 -5.52 -8.52
N LYS A 8 -28.40 -6.84 -8.70
CA LYS A 8 -27.55 -7.62 -7.80
C LYS A 8 -26.10 -7.11 -7.86
N ALA A 9 -25.42 -7.05 -6.72
CA ALA A 9 -24.01 -6.74 -6.70
C ALA A 9 -23.19 -7.90 -7.29
N ARG A 10 -22.34 -7.59 -8.27
CA ARG A 10 -21.54 -8.56 -9.01
C ARG A 10 -20.25 -8.86 -8.27
N ILE A 11 -19.98 -10.14 -8.05
CA ILE A 11 -18.85 -10.62 -7.24
C ILE A 11 -17.97 -11.56 -8.06
N VAL A 12 -16.66 -11.42 -7.91
CA VAL A 12 -15.67 -12.44 -8.30
C VAL A 12 -15.04 -12.99 -7.03
N LEU A 13 -14.83 -14.31 -6.97
CA LEU A 13 -14.15 -15.00 -5.87
C LEU A 13 -12.82 -15.56 -6.36
N ILE A 14 -11.74 -15.35 -5.59
CA ILE A 14 -10.39 -15.84 -5.87
C ILE A 14 -9.88 -16.52 -4.60
N ASP A 15 -9.77 -17.87 -4.63
CA ASP A 15 -9.33 -18.69 -3.50
C ASP A 15 -8.83 -20.03 -4.04
N ASP A 16 -7.67 -20.52 -3.64
CA ASP A 16 -7.12 -21.79 -4.13
C ASP A 16 -7.88 -23.01 -3.63
N ASN A 17 -8.63 -22.87 -2.55
CA ASN A 17 -9.49 -23.92 -2.02
C ASN A 17 -10.86 -23.93 -2.73
N TYR A 18 -11.06 -24.91 -3.61
CA TYR A 18 -12.29 -25.05 -4.38
C TYR A 18 -13.54 -25.26 -3.49
N GLU A 19 -13.44 -26.01 -2.40
CA GLU A 19 -14.57 -26.26 -1.49
C GLU A 19 -14.99 -24.96 -0.81
N HIS A 20 -14.01 -24.14 -0.36
CA HIS A 20 -14.29 -22.85 0.23
C HIS A 20 -14.94 -21.89 -0.79
N LEU A 21 -14.44 -21.86 -2.04
CA LEU A 21 -15.06 -21.08 -3.13
C LEU A 21 -16.54 -21.45 -3.32
N MET A 22 -16.85 -22.75 -3.37
CA MET A 22 -18.22 -23.22 -3.56
C MET A 22 -19.11 -22.90 -2.37
N GLY A 23 -18.61 -23.06 -1.14
CA GLY A 23 -19.35 -22.70 0.07
C GLY A 23 -19.68 -21.20 0.13
N VAL A 24 -18.72 -20.33 -0.15
CA VAL A 24 -18.95 -18.88 -0.20
C VAL A 24 -19.91 -18.51 -1.33
N LYS A 25 -19.78 -19.12 -2.52
CA LYS A 25 -20.69 -18.90 -3.62
C LYS A 25 -22.13 -19.27 -3.28
N GLU A 26 -22.33 -20.43 -2.66
CA GLU A 26 -23.66 -20.89 -2.23
C GLU A 26 -24.26 -19.95 -1.18
N LEU A 27 -23.48 -19.56 -0.17
CA LEU A 27 -23.88 -18.57 0.82
C LEU A 27 -24.37 -17.27 0.18
N LEU A 28 -23.60 -16.71 -0.75
CA LEU A 28 -23.93 -15.45 -1.41
C LEU A 28 -25.17 -15.58 -2.31
N ASN A 29 -25.37 -16.72 -2.95
CA ASN A 29 -26.55 -16.98 -3.76
C ASN A 29 -27.84 -17.08 -2.90
N LEU A 30 -27.74 -17.62 -1.69
CA LEU A 30 -28.87 -17.72 -0.76
C LEU A 30 -29.37 -16.34 -0.30
N GLU A 31 -28.48 -15.35 -0.17
CA GLU A 31 -28.83 -13.97 0.18
C GLU A 31 -29.66 -13.24 -0.91
N GLY A 32 -29.65 -13.75 -2.13
CA GLY A 32 -30.48 -13.26 -3.24
C GLY A 32 -30.11 -11.89 -3.82
N CYS A 33 -29.30 -11.08 -3.12
CA CYS A 33 -28.88 -9.74 -3.54
C CYS A 33 -27.49 -9.70 -4.21
N TYR A 34 -26.82 -10.84 -4.32
CA TYR A 34 -25.50 -10.98 -4.94
C TYR A 34 -25.57 -11.85 -6.21
N ASP A 35 -24.61 -11.61 -7.11
CA ASP A 35 -24.37 -12.41 -8.32
C ASP A 35 -22.88 -12.76 -8.38
N VAL A 36 -22.55 -14.01 -8.07
CA VAL A 36 -21.17 -14.51 -8.21
C VAL A 36 -20.91 -14.82 -9.67
N VAL A 37 -20.44 -13.81 -10.40
CA VAL A 37 -20.24 -13.87 -11.86
C VAL A 37 -19.12 -14.83 -12.27
N GLN A 38 -18.08 -14.99 -11.44
CA GLN A 38 -16.99 -15.94 -11.66
C GLN A 38 -16.29 -16.33 -10.37
N THR A 39 -15.61 -17.50 -10.43
CA THR A 39 -14.73 -18.02 -9.38
C THR A 39 -13.41 -18.46 -10.00
N SER A 40 -12.30 -18.33 -9.29
CA SER A 40 -10.97 -18.75 -9.74
C SER A 40 -10.15 -19.33 -8.60
N THR A 41 -9.43 -20.41 -8.89
CA THR A 41 -8.46 -21.03 -7.97
C THR A 41 -7.03 -20.51 -8.19
N SER A 42 -6.82 -19.56 -9.09
CA SER A 42 -5.52 -18.93 -9.29
C SER A 42 -5.61 -17.41 -9.42
N VAL A 43 -4.57 -16.71 -8.97
CA VAL A 43 -4.48 -15.24 -9.02
C VAL A 43 -4.55 -14.74 -10.45
N ASN A 44 -3.74 -15.29 -11.35
CA ASN A 44 -3.64 -14.81 -12.73
C ASN A 44 -4.99 -14.87 -13.45
N THR A 45 -5.69 -16.01 -13.33
CA THR A 45 -7.02 -16.19 -13.90
C THR A 45 -8.03 -15.25 -13.26
N GLY A 46 -8.01 -15.13 -11.93
CA GLY A 46 -8.89 -14.26 -11.17
C GLY A 46 -8.74 -12.78 -11.55
N VAL A 47 -7.51 -12.28 -11.66
CA VAL A 47 -7.23 -10.91 -12.10
C VAL A 47 -7.75 -10.65 -13.53
N ASN A 48 -7.56 -11.60 -14.46
CA ASN A 48 -8.12 -11.51 -15.80
C ASN A 48 -9.66 -11.50 -15.80
N MET A 49 -10.29 -12.25 -14.88
CA MET A 49 -11.75 -12.22 -14.70
C MET A 49 -12.21 -10.86 -14.18
N VAL A 50 -11.51 -10.26 -13.20
CA VAL A 50 -11.82 -8.91 -12.71
C VAL A 50 -11.73 -7.89 -13.86
N LYS A 51 -10.68 -7.96 -14.69
CA LYS A 51 -10.53 -7.09 -15.86
C LYS A 51 -11.68 -7.25 -16.84
N LYS A 52 -12.08 -8.50 -17.14
CA LYS A 52 -13.13 -8.81 -18.13
C LYS A 52 -14.53 -8.47 -17.64
N TYR A 53 -14.85 -8.87 -16.40
CA TYR A 53 -16.22 -8.79 -15.89
C TYR A 53 -16.50 -7.51 -15.11
N GLN A 54 -15.48 -6.77 -14.67
CA GLN A 54 -15.57 -5.54 -13.87
C GLN A 54 -16.62 -5.67 -12.75
N PRO A 55 -16.42 -6.61 -11.79
CA PRO A 55 -17.36 -6.82 -10.69
C PRO A 55 -17.39 -5.60 -9.76
N ASP A 56 -18.47 -5.44 -8.98
CA ASP A 56 -18.56 -4.40 -7.97
C ASP A 56 -17.57 -4.66 -6.81
N ILE A 57 -17.35 -5.94 -6.50
CA ILE A 57 -16.40 -6.38 -5.46
C ILE A 57 -15.75 -7.69 -5.85
N VAL A 58 -14.49 -7.86 -5.46
CA VAL A 58 -13.77 -9.14 -5.51
C VAL A 58 -13.35 -9.55 -4.11
N LEU A 59 -13.60 -10.82 -3.77
CA LEU A 59 -13.10 -11.46 -2.56
C LEU A 59 -11.83 -12.23 -2.91
N VAL A 60 -10.74 -11.96 -2.20
CA VAL A 60 -9.42 -12.52 -2.50
C VAL A 60 -8.86 -13.23 -1.27
N ASP A 61 -8.55 -14.50 -1.41
CA ASP A 61 -7.77 -15.22 -0.40
C ASP A 61 -6.35 -14.65 -0.33
N MET A 62 -5.89 -14.44 0.90
CA MET A 62 -4.54 -13.94 1.16
C MET A 62 -3.47 -15.04 1.07
N ASN A 63 -3.86 -16.32 1.21
CA ASN A 63 -2.95 -17.46 1.31
C ASN A 63 -3.12 -18.39 0.12
N MET A 64 -2.53 -18.06 -1.00
CA MET A 64 -2.52 -18.90 -2.19
C MET A 64 -1.08 -19.32 -2.57
N PRO A 65 -0.86 -20.58 -3.05
CA PRO A 65 0.48 -21.11 -3.26
C PRO A 65 1.27 -20.44 -4.40
N ASP A 66 0.60 -20.09 -5.51
CA ASP A 66 1.28 -19.57 -6.72
C ASP A 66 1.67 -18.09 -6.60
N LYS A 67 0.77 -17.28 -6.08
CA LYS A 67 0.94 -15.84 -5.80
C LYS A 67 0.12 -15.50 -4.56
N ASN A 68 0.71 -14.74 -3.66
CA ASN A 68 -0.03 -14.32 -2.47
C ASN A 68 -1.12 -13.30 -2.80
N GLY A 69 -2.15 -13.22 -1.95
CA GLY A 69 -3.26 -12.31 -2.12
C GLY A 69 -2.86 -10.83 -2.23
N LEU A 70 -1.73 -10.42 -1.63
CA LEU A 70 -1.19 -9.06 -1.77
C LEU A 70 -0.86 -8.72 -3.22
N GLN A 71 -0.28 -9.66 -3.96
CA GLN A 71 0.01 -9.48 -5.39
C GLN A 71 -1.29 -9.38 -6.19
N ALA A 72 -2.29 -10.23 -5.88
CA ALA A 72 -3.60 -10.15 -6.50
C ALA A 72 -4.24 -8.76 -6.31
N ILE A 73 -4.26 -8.25 -5.09
CA ILE A 73 -4.80 -6.93 -4.76
C ILE A 73 -4.06 -5.83 -5.54
N HIS A 74 -2.73 -5.86 -5.51
CA HIS A 74 -1.90 -4.89 -6.24
C HIS A 74 -2.17 -4.91 -7.76
N GLU A 75 -2.24 -6.10 -8.38
CA GLU A 75 -2.54 -6.24 -9.80
C GLU A 75 -3.95 -5.71 -10.13
N ILE A 76 -4.96 -6.02 -9.31
CA ILE A 76 -6.33 -5.51 -9.47
C ILE A 76 -6.37 -3.98 -9.39
N GLN A 77 -5.67 -3.37 -8.42
CA GLN A 77 -5.59 -1.90 -8.30
C GLN A 77 -4.95 -1.26 -9.54
N ARG A 78 -3.94 -1.91 -10.13
CA ARG A 78 -3.29 -1.43 -11.36
C ARG A 78 -4.17 -1.50 -12.60
N LEU A 79 -5.24 -2.28 -12.60
CA LEU A 79 -6.19 -2.31 -13.71
C LEU A 79 -6.97 -1.00 -13.87
N GLY A 80 -7.00 -0.15 -12.84
CA GLY A 80 -7.77 1.11 -12.84
C GLY A 80 -9.28 0.92 -12.92
N VAL A 81 -9.79 -0.29 -12.61
CA VAL A 81 -11.22 -0.60 -12.57
C VAL A 81 -11.84 -0.18 -11.24
N ASN A 82 -13.12 0.17 -11.24
CA ASN A 82 -13.84 0.54 -10.02
C ASN A 82 -14.34 -0.69 -9.23
N THR A 83 -13.47 -1.69 -9.07
CA THR A 83 -13.75 -2.91 -8.31
C THR A 83 -13.18 -2.77 -6.90
N LYS A 84 -13.99 -3.00 -5.88
CA LYS A 84 -13.55 -3.02 -4.49
C LYS A 84 -12.95 -4.37 -4.14
N VAL A 85 -11.97 -4.39 -3.24
CA VAL A 85 -11.30 -5.62 -2.83
C VAL A 85 -11.56 -5.89 -1.36
N LEU A 86 -12.08 -7.09 -1.06
CA LEU A 86 -12.24 -7.64 0.28
C LEU A 86 -11.26 -8.81 0.44
N ALA A 87 -10.31 -8.69 1.37
CA ALA A 87 -9.35 -9.74 1.67
C ALA A 87 -9.97 -10.80 2.59
N LEU A 88 -9.78 -12.08 2.26
CA LEU A 88 -10.12 -13.22 3.10
C LEU A 88 -8.84 -13.89 3.59
N SER A 89 -8.75 -14.26 4.86
CA SER A 89 -7.56 -14.91 5.42
C SER A 89 -7.88 -15.90 6.51
N ALA A 90 -7.06 -16.92 6.64
CA ALA A 90 -7.10 -17.83 7.79
C ALA A 90 -6.39 -17.22 9.03
N TYR A 91 -5.60 -16.16 8.86
CA TYR A 91 -4.73 -15.60 9.90
C TYR A 91 -5.10 -14.19 10.30
N ASP A 92 -4.94 -13.88 11.59
CA ASP A 92 -5.16 -12.56 12.20
C ASP A 92 -3.85 -11.75 12.36
N ASP A 93 -2.93 -11.93 11.43
CA ASP A 93 -1.60 -11.29 11.43
C ASP A 93 -1.71 -9.79 11.12
N ALA A 94 -1.26 -8.95 12.04
CA ALA A 94 -1.33 -7.50 11.92
C ALA A 94 -0.51 -6.93 10.76
N ASP A 95 0.68 -7.52 10.45
CA ASP A 95 1.48 -7.13 9.28
C ASP A 95 0.74 -7.43 7.99
N LEU A 96 0.16 -8.62 7.87
CA LEU A 96 -0.60 -9.02 6.68
C LEU A 96 -1.82 -8.12 6.47
N ILE A 97 -2.56 -7.81 7.55
CA ILE A 97 -3.70 -6.87 7.50
C ILE A 97 -3.24 -5.50 7.02
N PHE A 98 -2.17 -4.96 7.64
CA PHE A 98 -1.63 -3.65 7.28
C PHE A 98 -1.19 -3.61 5.80
N ARG A 99 -0.46 -4.61 5.34
CA ARG A 99 0.00 -4.70 3.95
C ARG A 99 -1.17 -4.83 2.98
N ALA A 100 -2.20 -5.63 3.29
CA ALA A 100 -3.38 -5.76 2.47
C ALA A 100 -4.12 -4.41 2.29
N MET A 101 -4.30 -3.67 3.39
CA MET A 101 -4.92 -2.35 3.37
C MET A 101 -4.04 -1.32 2.61
N LYS A 102 -2.73 -1.35 2.83
CA LYS A 102 -1.75 -0.46 2.15
C LYS A 102 -1.74 -0.65 0.63
N VAL A 103 -1.89 -1.88 0.14
CA VAL A 103 -1.95 -2.17 -1.31
C VAL A 103 -3.33 -2.00 -1.93
N GLY A 104 -4.36 -1.65 -1.14
CA GLY A 104 -5.66 -1.22 -1.65
C GLY A 104 -6.87 -2.09 -1.31
N ALA A 105 -6.76 -3.06 -0.38
CA ALA A 105 -7.94 -3.71 0.16
C ALA A 105 -8.85 -2.69 0.86
N ARG A 106 -10.16 -2.87 0.72
CA ARG A 106 -11.18 -2.06 1.39
C ARG A 106 -11.77 -2.77 2.60
N GLY A 107 -11.40 -4.01 2.82
CA GLY A 107 -11.77 -4.74 4.02
C GLY A 107 -10.95 -6.01 4.17
N TYR A 108 -11.00 -6.56 5.39
CA TYR A 108 -10.31 -7.78 5.77
C TYR A 108 -11.23 -8.62 6.65
N VAL A 109 -11.37 -9.90 6.32
CA VAL A 109 -12.25 -10.86 7.03
C VAL A 109 -11.47 -12.15 7.29
N LEU A 110 -11.61 -12.69 8.49
CA LEU A 110 -11.08 -14.04 8.78
C LEU A 110 -12.04 -15.10 8.25
N LYS A 111 -11.50 -16.14 7.59
CA LYS A 111 -12.28 -17.29 7.09
C LYS A 111 -12.99 -18.06 8.20
N THR A 112 -12.54 -17.91 9.45
CA THR A 112 -13.16 -18.50 10.64
C THR A 112 -14.36 -17.72 11.18
N MET A 113 -14.65 -16.55 10.64
CA MET A 113 -15.78 -15.73 11.07
C MET A 113 -17.12 -16.30 10.61
N ALA A 114 -18.18 -15.97 11.33
CA ALA A 114 -19.53 -16.35 10.96
C ALA A 114 -19.96 -15.75 9.61
N SER A 115 -20.78 -16.49 8.86
CA SER A 115 -21.28 -16.05 7.55
C SER A 115 -21.91 -14.65 7.57
N ALA A 116 -22.63 -14.31 8.64
CA ALA A 116 -23.22 -12.98 8.82
C ALA A 116 -22.17 -11.85 8.82
N GLN A 117 -20.96 -12.11 9.34
CA GLN A 117 -19.88 -11.14 9.35
C GLN A 117 -19.29 -10.92 7.94
N LEU A 118 -19.21 -11.98 7.13
CA LEU A 118 -18.81 -11.86 5.73
C LEU A 118 -19.81 -11.02 4.94
N ILE A 119 -21.10 -11.26 5.12
CA ILE A 119 -22.17 -10.48 4.48
C ILE A 119 -22.09 -9.01 4.90
N CYS A 120 -21.96 -8.74 6.21
CA CYS A 120 -21.77 -7.37 6.72
C CYS A 120 -20.55 -6.69 6.10
N ALA A 121 -19.41 -7.40 6.00
CA ALA A 121 -18.19 -6.88 5.39
C ALA A 121 -18.39 -6.50 3.91
N ILE A 122 -19.07 -7.35 3.15
CA ILE A 122 -19.40 -7.09 1.74
C ILE A 122 -20.26 -5.83 1.62
N GLU A 123 -21.28 -5.69 2.47
CA GLU A 123 -22.18 -4.53 2.47
C GLU A 123 -21.47 -3.22 2.80
N GLU A 124 -20.66 -3.22 3.86
CA GLU A 124 -19.87 -2.05 4.26
C GLU A 124 -18.91 -1.63 3.16
N VAL A 125 -18.19 -2.58 2.56
CA VAL A 125 -17.25 -2.32 1.46
C VAL A 125 -17.99 -1.83 0.21
N LEU A 126 -19.12 -2.42 -0.16
CA LEU A 126 -19.95 -1.96 -1.29
C LEU A 126 -20.53 -0.57 -1.06
N SER A 127 -20.80 -0.19 0.19
CA SER A 127 -21.22 1.18 0.53
C SER A 127 -20.10 2.23 0.49
N GLY A 128 -18.85 1.80 0.24
CA GLY A 128 -17.67 2.67 0.18
C GLY A 128 -16.93 2.84 1.49
N LYS A 129 -17.35 2.14 2.54
CA LYS A 129 -16.66 2.13 3.83
C LYS A 129 -15.50 1.15 3.84
N ILE A 130 -14.65 1.26 4.85
CA ILE A 130 -13.60 0.28 5.17
C ILE A 130 -14.17 -0.68 6.21
N TYR A 131 -13.99 -1.98 5.97
CA TYR A 131 -14.37 -3.01 6.94
C TYR A 131 -13.13 -3.65 7.56
N LEU A 132 -13.03 -3.53 8.87
CA LEU A 132 -12.04 -4.24 9.67
C LEU A 132 -12.73 -4.70 10.96
N PRO A 133 -12.75 -6.01 11.27
CA PRO A 133 -13.34 -6.50 12.50
C PRO A 133 -12.75 -5.82 13.73
N SER A 134 -13.59 -5.52 14.73
CA SER A 134 -13.15 -4.79 15.94
C SER A 134 -11.99 -5.48 16.67
N ALA A 135 -12.00 -6.82 16.70
CA ALA A 135 -10.90 -7.60 17.28
C ALA A 135 -9.54 -7.40 16.58
N LEU A 136 -9.54 -7.03 15.29
CA LEU A 136 -8.34 -6.79 14.50
C LEU A 136 -7.95 -5.31 14.45
N SER A 137 -8.90 -4.41 14.71
CA SER A 137 -8.71 -2.96 14.59
C SER A 137 -7.63 -2.44 15.53
N LEU A 138 -7.59 -2.92 16.78
CA LEU A 138 -6.58 -2.52 17.75
C LEU A 138 -5.18 -2.95 17.30
N ARG A 139 -5.02 -4.22 16.94
CA ARG A 139 -3.73 -4.76 16.45
C ARG A 139 -3.24 -4.06 15.19
N PHE A 140 -4.14 -3.79 14.27
CA PHE A 140 -3.84 -3.00 13.06
C PHE A 140 -3.34 -1.61 13.42
N PHE A 141 -4.00 -0.93 14.37
CA PHE A 141 -3.63 0.41 14.76
C PHE A 141 -2.29 0.46 15.50
N GLU A 142 -2.03 -0.49 16.40
CA GLU A 142 -0.73 -0.63 17.07
C GLU A 142 0.40 -0.88 16.06
N TYR A 143 0.18 -1.78 15.10
CA TYR A 143 1.15 -2.05 14.05
C TYR A 143 1.37 -0.82 13.15
N PHE A 144 0.30 -0.13 12.76
CA PHE A 144 0.37 1.11 12.00
C PHE A 144 1.20 2.17 12.72
N GLN A 145 0.95 2.42 13.99
CA GLN A 145 1.73 3.38 14.78
C GLN A 145 3.21 3.00 14.86
N LYS A 146 3.51 1.72 15.03
CA LYS A 146 4.88 1.22 15.05
C LYS A 146 5.56 1.41 13.70
N SER A 147 4.91 1.04 12.62
CA SER A 147 5.45 1.16 11.25
C SER A 147 5.72 2.62 10.87
N VAL A 148 4.84 3.55 11.25
CA VAL A 148 5.06 4.99 11.01
C VAL A 148 6.28 5.48 11.79
N LYS A 149 6.43 5.10 13.06
CA LYS A 149 7.60 5.47 13.86
C LYS A 149 8.90 4.90 13.32
N GLU A 150 8.88 3.64 12.88
CA GLU A 150 10.05 2.99 12.28
C GLU A 150 10.45 3.66 10.95
N GLU A 151 9.49 4.01 10.10
CA GLU A 151 9.76 4.77 8.86
C GLU A 151 10.34 6.17 9.18
N GLU A 152 9.82 6.88 10.17
CA GLU A 152 10.33 8.18 10.60
C GLU A 152 11.76 8.07 11.16
N THR A 153 12.03 7.11 12.05
CA THR A 153 13.34 6.89 12.65
C THR A 153 14.38 6.53 11.60
N THR A 154 14.05 5.59 10.69
CA THR A 154 14.95 5.19 9.60
C THR A 154 15.29 6.37 8.70
N ASN A 155 14.30 7.18 8.34
CA ASN A 155 14.52 8.36 7.49
C ASN A 155 15.36 9.44 8.20
N GLU A 156 15.19 9.64 9.49
CA GLU A 156 16.03 10.54 10.28
C GLU A 156 17.47 10.02 10.39
N GLU A 157 17.65 8.73 10.60
CA GLU A 157 18.96 8.10 10.62
C GLU A 157 19.70 8.22 9.28
N LEU A 158 19.01 7.99 8.16
CA LEU A 158 19.60 8.14 6.83
C LEU A 158 20.04 9.58 6.56
N LEU A 159 19.23 10.58 6.86
CA LEU A 159 19.61 11.99 6.72
C LEU A 159 20.75 12.38 7.69
N SER A 160 20.72 11.87 8.92
CA SER A 160 21.78 12.14 9.92
C SER A 160 23.12 11.44 9.61
N SER A 161 23.10 10.44 8.74
CA SER A 161 24.32 9.76 8.25
C SER A 161 25.13 10.58 7.25
N LEU A 162 24.54 11.67 6.71
CA LEU A 162 25.24 12.57 5.81
C LEU A 162 26.33 13.35 6.58
N THR A 163 27.48 13.48 5.95
CA THR A 163 28.53 14.38 6.44
C THR A 163 28.10 15.84 6.20
N GLN A 164 28.66 16.78 6.94
CA GLN A 164 28.40 18.20 6.76
C GLN A 164 28.53 18.64 5.29
N ARG A 165 29.54 18.11 4.58
CA ARG A 165 29.76 18.43 3.17
C ARG A 165 28.69 17.86 2.24
N GLU A 166 28.21 16.66 2.52
CA GLU A 166 27.12 16.04 1.79
C GLU A 166 25.79 16.78 2.05
N GLU A 167 25.56 17.26 3.29
CA GLU A 167 24.41 18.12 3.62
C GLU A 167 24.44 19.42 2.81
N GLU A 168 25.60 20.10 2.71
CA GLU A 168 25.76 21.34 1.93
C GLU A 168 25.50 21.11 0.45
N VAL A 169 26.00 20.00 -0.11
CA VAL A 169 25.72 19.61 -1.49
C VAL A 169 24.23 19.33 -1.70
N LEU A 170 23.61 18.54 -0.82
CA LEU A 170 22.19 18.18 -0.93
C LEU A 170 21.29 19.43 -0.82
N ASP A 171 21.63 20.35 0.05
CA ASP A 171 20.90 21.62 0.22
C ASP A 171 20.88 22.45 -1.09
N LEU A 172 22.04 22.60 -1.72
CA LEU A 172 22.12 23.31 -3.01
C LEU A 172 21.37 22.57 -4.12
N LEU A 173 21.36 21.23 -4.10
CA LEU A 173 20.56 20.44 -5.04
C LEU A 173 19.06 20.62 -4.85
N THR A 174 18.58 20.74 -3.60
CA THR A 174 17.15 21.00 -3.30
C THR A 174 16.73 22.41 -3.75
N GLN A 175 17.65 23.37 -3.74
CA GLN A 175 17.43 24.72 -4.28
C GLN A 175 17.48 24.79 -5.82
N GLY A 176 17.73 23.66 -6.50
CA GLY A 176 17.72 23.57 -7.97
C GLY A 176 19.07 23.77 -8.65
N TYR A 177 20.16 24.06 -7.91
CA TYR A 177 21.49 24.31 -8.51
C TYR A 177 22.06 23.08 -9.20
N GLY A 178 22.61 23.26 -10.41
CA GLY A 178 23.34 22.23 -11.15
C GLY A 178 24.74 21.97 -10.55
N TYR A 179 25.37 20.86 -10.96
CA TYR A 179 26.69 20.44 -10.39
C TYR A 179 27.78 21.50 -10.58
N ASN A 180 27.79 22.23 -11.71
CA ASN A 180 28.75 23.32 -11.95
C ASN A 180 28.53 24.49 -10.98
N GLU A 181 27.29 24.83 -10.70
CA GLU A 181 26.94 25.90 -9.77
C GLU A 181 27.25 25.50 -8.33
N VAL A 182 26.97 24.23 -7.96
CA VAL A 182 27.36 23.66 -6.65
C VAL A 182 28.88 23.72 -6.48
N SER A 183 29.65 23.35 -7.51
CA SER A 183 31.13 23.39 -7.45
C SER A 183 31.63 24.82 -7.23
N SER A 184 31.07 25.80 -7.92
CA SER A 184 31.43 27.21 -7.76
C SER A 184 31.04 27.73 -6.37
N LYS A 185 29.85 27.44 -5.87
CA LYS A 185 29.37 27.90 -4.56
C LYS A 185 30.13 27.30 -3.38
N LEU A 186 30.58 26.05 -3.51
CA LEU A 186 31.31 25.34 -2.48
C LEU A 186 32.84 25.38 -2.63
N TYR A 187 33.34 26.04 -3.68
CA TYR A 187 34.77 26.14 -4.01
C TYR A 187 35.46 24.76 -4.11
N ILE A 188 34.82 23.78 -4.76
CA ILE A 188 35.35 22.43 -5.01
C ILE A 188 35.25 22.07 -6.49
N SER A 189 35.98 21.02 -6.91
CA SER A 189 35.92 20.57 -8.29
C SER A 189 34.58 19.90 -8.62
N ASN A 190 34.17 19.91 -9.89
CA ASN A 190 32.99 19.18 -10.37
C ASN A 190 33.09 17.67 -10.09
N THR A 191 34.27 17.11 -10.15
CA THR A 191 34.52 15.70 -9.82
C THR A 191 34.21 15.44 -8.34
N THR A 192 34.63 16.34 -7.45
CA THR A 192 34.33 16.27 -6.02
C THR A 192 32.84 16.34 -5.74
N VAL A 193 32.11 17.25 -6.44
CA VAL A 193 30.64 17.32 -6.34
C VAL A 193 30.00 15.98 -6.73
N LYS A 194 30.40 15.39 -7.87
CA LYS A 194 29.89 14.08 -8.31
C LYS A 194 30.15 12.97 -7.28
N THR A 195 31.32 12.99 -6.64
CA THR A 195 31.64 12.03 -5.58
C THR A 195 30.68 12.17 -4.39
N HIS A 196 30.49 13.41 -3.89
CA HIS A 196 29.53 13.66 -2.81
C HIS A 196 28.10 13.26 -3.19
N VAL A 197 27.68 13.57 -4.41
CA VAL A 197 26.33 13.18 -4.90
C VAL A 197 26.15 11.65 -4.93
N ASN A 198 27.16 10.90 -5.39
CA ASN A 198 27.11 9.44 -5.38
C ASN A 198 27.03 8.87 -3.95
N ASN A 199 27.81 9.44 -3.01
CA ASN A 199 27.74 9.06 -1.60
C ASN A 199 26.36 9.37 -1.00
N ILE A 200 25.77 10.53 -1.31
CA ILE A 200 24.41 10.89 -0.91
C ILE A 200 23.41 9.85 -1.44
N PHE A 201 23.51 9.46 -2.72
CA PHE A 201 22.59 8.44 -3.29
C PHE A 201 22.70 7.10 -2.58
N GLN A 202 23.93 6.66 -2.26
CA GLN A 202 24.15 5.42 -1.51
C GLN A 202 23.57 5.50 -0.09
N LYS A 203 23.85 6.58 0.64
CA LYS A 203 23.39 6.78 2.02
C LYS A 203 21.88 6.91 2.12
N LEU A 204 21.25 7.66 1.22
CA LEU A 204 19.80 7.83 1.15
C LEU A 204 19.07 6.68 0.43
N GLN A 205 19.80 5.68 -0.09
CA GLN A 205 19.28 4.53 -0.83
C GLN A 205 18.42 4.93 -2.04
N VAL A 206 18.81 5.98 -2.74
CA VAL A 206 18.14 6.50 -3.94
C VAL A 206 18.97 6.29 -5.19
N LYS A 207 18.34 6.32 -6.37
CA LYS A 207 18.99 5.97 -7.64
C LYS A 207 19.46 7.18 -8.45
N ASP A 208 18.88 8.34 -8.22
CA ASP A 208 19.14 9.53 -9.01
C ASP A 208 18.93 10.82 -8.20
N ARG A 209 19.32 11.95 -8.82
CA ARG A 209 19.21 13.28 -8.23
C ARG A 209 17.78 13.65 -7.88
N THR A 210 16.82 13.34 -8.76
CA THR A 210 15.42 13.71 -8.55
C THR A 210 14.88 13.01 -7.32
N GLN A 211 15.20 11.72 -7.14
CA GLN A 211 14.82 10.95 -5.97
C GLN A 211 15.47 11.50 -4.69
N ALA A 212 16.76 11.87 -4.74
CA ALA A 212 17.46 12.46 -3.59
C ALA A 212 16.83 13.79 -3.14
N VAL A 213 16.52 14.68 -4.09
CA VAL A 213 15.86 15.97 -3.81
C VAL A 213 14.45 15.75 -3.24
N LEU A 214 13.65 14.88 -3.85
CA LEU A 214 12.31 14.54 -3.35
C LEU A 214 12.35 13.91 -1.97
N TYR A 215 13.32 13.03 -1.71
CA TYR A 215 13.54 12.43 -0.40
C TYR A 215 13.82 13.51 0.65
N ALA A 216 14.78 14.39 0.39
CA ALA A 216 15.16 15.49 1.28
C ALA A 216 13.97 16.41 1.62
N ILE A 217 13.19 16.80 0.62
CA ILE A 217 12.02 17.67 0.79
C ILE A 217 10.93 16.98 1.63
N ARG A 218 10.62 15.70 1.32
CA ARG A 218 9.57 14.94 2.02
C ARG A 218 9.89 14.75 3.52
N HIS A 219 11.16 14.57 3.85
CA HIS A 219 11.60 14.33 5.24
C HIS A 219 12.06 15.61 5.95
N GLY A 220 11.68 16.79 5.44
CA GLY A 220 11.84 18.07 6.12
C GLY A 220 13.29 18.54 6.29
N PHE A 221 14.20 18.09 5.43
CA PHE A 221 15.61 18.47 5.44
C PHE A 221 15.81 19.99 5.50
N ASP A 222 15.05 20.75 4.70
CA ASP A 222 15.08 22.24 4.67
C ASP A 222 14.65 22.89 6.02
N LYS A 223 13.68 22.28 6.69
CA LYS A 223 13.12 22.82 7.96
C LYS A 223 14.07 22.62 9.13
N LYS A 224 14.72 21.47 9.20
CA LYS A 224 15.70 21.16 10.29
C LYS A 224 16.93 22.04 10.21
N ARG A 225 17.37 22.40 9.00
CA ARG A 225 18.53 23.29 8.81
C ARG A 225 18.22 24.73 9.17
N LYS A 226 17.05 25.26 8.79
CA LYS A 226 16.63 26.61 9.20
C LYS A 226 16.55 26.76 10.74
N ALA A 227 16.12 25.71 11.44
CA ALA A 227 16.08 25.71 12.91
C ALA A 227 17.48 25.71 13.55
N LYS A 228 18.48 25.04 12.97
CA LYS A 228 19.88 25.07 13.44
C LYS A 228 20.57 26.44 13.31
N PHE A 229 20.16 27.27 12.35
CA PHE A 229 20.74 28.60 12.13
C PHE A 229 20.05 29.75 12.87
N VAL A 230 18.90 29.51 13.50
CA VAL A 230 18.17 30.52 14.31
C VAL A 230 18.58 30.44 15.80
N SER A 231 19.41 29.47 16.20
CA SER A 231 19.84 29.25 17.59
C SER A 231 21.31 29.63 17.84
N ILE A 232 21.88 30.58 17.06
CA ILE A 232 23.20 31.22 17.30
C ILE A 232 23.03 32.72 17.46
#